data_8eb9a74511274ab7b4d7b2c0f2c8d788
#
_entry.id   8eb9a74511274ab7b4d7b2c0f2c8d788
#
_cell.length_a   1.000
_cell.length_b   1.000
_cell.length_c   1.000
_cell.angle_alpha   90.00
_cell.angle_beta   90.00
_cell.angle_gamma   90.00
#
_symmetry.space_group_name_H-M   'P 1'
#
loop_
_entity.id
_entity.type
_entity.pdbx_description
1 polymer ?
#
loop_
_entity_poly.entity_id
_entity_poly.type
_entity_poly.pdbx_seq_one_letter_code
_entity_poly.pdbx_strand_id
1 'polypeptide(L)'
;MNISYYTIQAGLNPAVGFGYAGKNIVKSLNNLGHAVSFANPKSTIQLNFTQPHHFKLHRSQYQIGYTPWESTSMRLDWVERFNACDEVWATSDWCAQVFKDNGITKPIYVYPHGIEDIWKPRRRVVKEGQPLKFLHIGEPSPRKDGQLVVDTFIKLFGGNPDYHLTIKAHKFNTTRVYDKDNQFGSPEIAYGNITLITDELEETDLVSLYHSHHVLLYPTWGEGFGFIPLQGLATGMPVISTYDWSHYMDYMGPLKLKSKLTDETLPKAVGDEHIGKMFRPDAKHLEELMREVSYDYKAYSGYYFAQADKIHEDYNWDQLTKKAFEHLVEKFS
;
A
#
# COMPACT_ATOMS: atom_id res chain seq x y z
N MET A 1 13.56 -16.41 -20.35
CA MET A 1 14.09 -15.11 -20.89
C MET A 1 15.18 -14.58 -19.98
N ASN A 2 16.07 -13.72 -20.52
CA ASN A 2 17.07 -12.99 -19.76
C ASN A 2 16.54 -11.60 -19.45
N ILE A 3 16.31 -11.30 -18.18
CA ILE A 3 15.70 -10.06 -17.70
C ILE A 3 16.75 -9.29 -16.87
N SER A 4 16.96 -8.03 -17.21
CA SER A 4 17.67 -7.10 -16.37
C SER A 4 16.67 -6.35 -15.49
N TYR A 5 16.78 -6.48 -14.19
CA TYR A 5 16.01 -5.73 -13.23
C TYR A 5 16.80 -4.50 -12.79
N TYR A 6 16.15 -3.34 -12.82
CA TYR A 6 16.76 -2.09 -12.37
C TYR A 6 15.89 -1.33 -11.39
N THR A 7 16.46 -0.98 -10.27
CA THR A 7 15.88 -0.08 -9.25
C THR A 7 17.00 0.68 -8.56
N ILE A 8 16.70 1.88 -8.08
CA ILE A 8 17.62 2.66 -7.23
C ILE A 8 17.07 2.88 -5.84
N GLN A 9 15.73 2.79 -5.68
CA GLN A 9 15.06 3.03 -4.40
C GLN A 9 15.20 1.81 -3.51
N ALA A 10 15.96 1.97 -2.40
CA ALA A 10 16.16 0.97 -1.36
C ALA A 10 16.57 -0.44 -1.87
N GLY A 11 16.90 -0.58 -3.14
CA GLY A 11 17.27 -1.85 -3.74
C GLY A 11 16.16 -2.89 -3.61
N LEU A 12 16.43 -3.97 -2.87
CA LEU A 12 15.46 -5.01 -2.49
C LEU A 12 15.17 -5.00 -0.97
N ASN A 13 15.32 -3.85 -0.32
CA ASN A 13 15.05 -3.72 1.12
C ASN A 13 13.53 -3.86 1.38
N PRO A 14 13.08 -4.90 2.08
CA PRO A 14 11.65 -5.14 2.34
C PRO A 14 11.01 -4.13 3.30
N ALA A 15 11.81 -3.32 4.00
CA ALA A 15 11.29 -2.29 4.91
C ALA A 15 10.59 -1.12 4.19
N VAL A 16 10.75 -1.01 2.86
CA VAL A 16 10.10 0.03 2.03
C VAL A 16 9.32 -0.63 0.89
N GLY A 17 8.18 -0.03 0.51
CA GLY A 17 7.25 -0.61 -0.46
C GLY A 17 7.88 -0.99 -1.80
N PHE A 18 8.77 -0.17 -2.36
CA PHE A 18 9.51 -0.49 -3.59
C PHE A 18 10.44 -1.70 -3.41
N GLY A 19 11.17 -1.76 -2.29
CA GLY A 19 12.06 -2.88 -2.02
C GLY A 19 11.31 -4.18 -1.77
N TYR A 20 10.20 -4.11 -1.04
CA TYR A 20 9.33 -5.26 -0.80
C TYR A 20 8.76 -5.81 -2.11
N ALA A 21 8.20 -4.95 -2.97
CA ALA A 21 7.72 -5.36 -4.29
C ALA A 21 8.86 -5.93 -5.16
N GLY A 22 10.00 -5.23 -5.21
CA GLY A 22 11.16 -5.63 -6.01
C GLY A 22 11.70 -7.01 -5.63
N LYS A 23 11.86 -7.28 -4.32
CA LYS A 23 12.25 -8.60 -3.81
C LYS A 23 11.32 -9.71 -4.32
N ASN A 24 10.01 -9.48 -4.24
CA ASN A 24 9.01 -10.47 -4.63
C ASN A 24 8.90 -10.64 -6.15
N ILE A 25 9.00 -9.56 -6.93
CA ILE A 25 9.06 -9.63 -8.40
C ILE A 25 10.26 -10.48 -8.84
N VAL A 26 11.46 -10.21 -8.31
CA VAL A 26 12.68 -10.95 -8.64
C VAL A 26 12.56 -12.42 -8.23
N LYS A 27 12.01 -12.69 -7.03
CA LYS A 27 11.76 -14.07 -6.55
C LYS A 27 10.83 -14.82 -7.49
N SER A 28 9.70 -14.22 -7.87
CA SER A 28 8.71 -14.85 -8.76
C SER A 28 9.25 -15.08 -10.16
N LEU A 29 10.01 -14.14 -10.72
CA LEU A 29 10.68 -14.35 -12.01
C LEU A 29 11.64 -15.55 -11.98
N ASN A 30 12.43 -15.70 -10.92
CA ASN A 30 13.32 -16.85 -10.75
C ASN A 30 12.52 -18.15 -10.58
N ASN A 31 11.43 -18.15 -9.81
CA ASN A 31 10.54 -19.31 -9.64
C ASN A 31 9.94 -19.78 -10.99
N LEU A 32 9.65 -18.82 -11.89
CA LEU A 32 9.14 -19.10 -13.24
C LEU A 32 10.23 -19.47 -14.25
N GLY A 33 11.49 -19.62 -13.81
CA GLY A 33 12.61 -20.06 -14.66
C GLY A 33 13.21 -18.95 -15.53
N HIS A 34 12.96 -17.68 -15.23
CA HIS A 34 13.62 -16.57 -15.91
C HIS A 34 14.98 -16.27 -15.28
N ALA A 35 15.98 -15.98 -16.13
CA ALA A 35 17.30 -15.55 -15.65
C ALA A 35 17.25 -14.05 -15.32
N VAL A 36 17.29 -13.70 -14.05
CA VAL A 36 17.27 -12.29 -13.59
C VAL A 36 18.67 -11.85 -13.24
N SER A 37 19.06 -10.71 -13.77
CA SER A 37 20.31 -10.01 -13.46
C SER A 37 20.03 -8.56 -13.13
N PHE A 38 21.00 -7.87 -12.51
CA PHE A 38 20.81 -6.46 -12.13
C PHE A 38 21.61 -5.55 -13.06
N ALA A 39 20.93 -4.54 -13.61
CA ALA A 39 21.53 -3.53 -14.49
C ALA A 39 22.44 -4.10 -15.62
N ASN A 40 22.04 -5.22 -16.21
CA ASN A 40 22.82 -5.93 -17.22
C ASN A 40 22.43 -5.47 -18.64
N PRO A 41 23.29 -4.76 -19.38
CA PRO A 41 22.96 -4.25 -20.72
C PRO A 41 22.89 -5.34 -21.79
N LYS A 42 23.26 -6.59 -21.47
CA LYS A 42 23.22 -7.73 -22.40
C LYS A 42 21.93 -8.55 -22.30
N SER A 43 21.04 -8.21 -21.36
CA SER A 43 19.75 -8.91 -21.22
C SER A 43 18.79 -8.52 -22.34
N THR A 44 17.87 -9.40 -22.68
CA THR A 44 16.85 -9.16 -23.72
C THR A 44 15.85 -8.08 -23.30
N ILE A 45 15.44 -8.10 -22.03
CA ILE A 45 14.46 -7.20 -21.45
C ILE A 45 15.11 -6.41 -20.31
N GLN A 46 14.81 -5.12 -20.25
CA GLN A 46 15.11 -4.24 -19.12
C GLN A 46 13.80 -3.86 -18.42
N LEU A 47 13.60 -4.37 -17.20
CA LEU A 47 12.50 -3.95 -16.32
C LEU A 47 13.00 -2.86 -15.37
N ASN A 48 12.55 -1.63 -15.60
CA ASN A 48 12.84 -0.48 -14.76
C ASN A 48 11.75 -0.32 -13.71
N PHE A 49 11.98 -0.81 -12.49
CA PHE A 49 11.06 -0.67 -11.37
C PHE A 49 11.56 0.41 -10.41
N THR A 50 11.29 1.65 -10.73
CA THR A 50 11.71 2.84 -9.98
C THR A 50 10.93 4.07 -10.47
N GLN A 51 11.20 5.24 -9.91
CA GLN A 51 10.67 6.50 -10.44
C GLN A 51 11.18 6.75 -11.87
N PRO A 52 10.35 7.26 -12.80
CA PRO A 52 10.70 7.33 -14.23
C PRO A 52 11.94 8.11 -14.59
N HIS A 53 12.26 9.20 -13.87
CA HIS A 53 13.48 9.98 -14.13
C HIS A 53 14.78 9.20 -13.87
N HIS A 54 14.67 8.05 -13.20
CA HIS A 54 15.79 7.15 -12.96
C HIS A 54 15.85 5.96 -13.92
N PHE A 55 14.94 5.82 -14.87
CA PHE A 55 14.97 4.69 -15.81
C PHE A 55 16.29 4.65 -16.56
N LYS A 56 16.91 3.46 -16.59
CA LYS A 56 18.07 3.16 -17.44
C LYS A 56 17.57 2.58 -18.76
N LEU A 57 17.64 3.37 -19.82
CA LEU A 57 17.16 3.00 -21.14
C LEU A 57 18.35 2.61 -22.03
N HIS A 58 18.37 1.35 -22.48
CA HIS A 58 19.36 0.83 -23.41
C HIS A 58 18.71 0.47 -24.74
N ARG A 59 19.14 1.05 -25.86
CA ARG A 59 18.52 0.83 -27.19
C ARG A 59 18.53 -0.63 -27.67
N SER A 60 19.41 -1.46 -27.14
CA SER A 60 19.53 -2.88 -27.50
C SER A 60 18.61 -3.80 -26.73
N GLN A 61 17.82 -3.27 -25.79
CA GLN A 61 16.93 -4.06 -24.93
C GLN A 61 15.50 -3.60 -25.10
N TYR A 62 14.54 -4.54 -24.90
CA TYR A 62 13.14 -4.19 -24.76
C TYR A 62 12.92 -3.55 -23.39
N GLN A 63 12.41 -2.32 -23.38
CA GLN A 63 12.33 -1.47 -22.22
C GLN A 63 10.93 -1.48 -21.61
N ILE A 64 10.83 -1.88 -20.35
CA ILE A 64 9.59 -1.81 -19.56
C ILE A 64 9.78 -0.76 -18.47
N GLY A 65 8.90 0.25 -18.45
CA GLY A 65 8.82 1.22 -17.36
C GLY A 65 7.72 0.82 -16.39
N TYR A 66 8.05 0.67 -15.11
CA TYR A 66 7.11 0.26 -14.07
C TYR A 66 7.27 1.12 -12.83
N THR A 67 6.20 1.78 -12.41
CA THR A 67 6.17 2.53 -11.13
C THR A 67 4.75 2.56 -10.56
N PRO A 68 4.57 2.48 -9.24
CA PRO A 68 3.34 2.87 -8.57
C PRO A 68 3.18 4.41 -8.63
N TRP A 69 1.93 4.88 -8.64
CA TRP A 69 1.64 6.31 -8.63
C TRP A 69 0.37 6.63 -7.82
N GLU A 70 0.34 7.79 -7.12
CA GLU A 70 -0.65 8.08 -6.09
C GLU A 70 -1.58 9.27 -6.38
N SER A 71 -1.32 10.07 -7.43
CA SER A 71 -2.12 11.27 -7.76
C SER A 71 -2.54 11.31 -9.23
N THR A 72 -3.43 12.26 -9.58
CA THR A 72 -4.00 12.35 -10.94
C THR A 72 -3.05 12.94 -11.99
N SER A 73 -1.95 13.56 -11.58
CA SER A 73 -1.04 14.22 -12.52
C SER A 73 0.39 13.77 -12.33
N MET A 74 1.15 13.75 -13.42
CA MET A 74 2.55 13.37 -13.47
C MET A 74 3.42 14.51 -13.99
N ARG A 75 4.68 14.52 -13.64
CA ARG A 75 5.68 15.44 -14.20
C ARG A 75 5.90 15.14 -15.69
N LEU A 76 6.11 16.17 -16.50
CA LEU A 76 6.34 15.99 -17.93
C LEU A 76 7.58 15.16 -18.24
N ASP A 77 8.68 15.34 -17.49
CA ASP A 77 9.90 14.54 -17.66
C ASP A 77 9.66 13.05 -17.37
N TRP A 78 8.72 12.70 -16.50
CA TRP A 78 8.31 11.32 -16.24
C TRP A 78 7.52 10.74 -17.41
N VAL A 79 6.58 11.51 -17.97
CA VAL A 79 5.82 11.11 -19.16
C VAL A 79 6.75 10.86 -20.35
N GLU A 80 7.74 11.74 -20.58
CA GLU A 80 8.77 11.56 -21.61
C GLU A 80 9.57 10.27 -21.41
N ARG A 81 9.96 9.96 -20.16
CA ARG A 81 10.68 8.73 -19.84
C ARG A 81 9.86 7.47 -20.07
N PHE A 82 8.59 7.49 -19.71
CA PHE A 82 7.67 6.39 -20.03
C PHE A 82 7.49 6.23 -21.54
N ASN A 83 7.32 7.33 -22.27
CA ASN A 83 7.19 7.28 -23.74
C ASN A 83 8.48 6.88 -24.46
N ALA A 84 9.61 6.84 -23.78
CA ALA A 84 10.86 6.28 -24.29
C ALA A 84 10.99 4.76 -24.04
N CYS A 85 10.10 4.14 -23.27
CA CYS A 85 10.02 2.69 -23.11
C CYS A 85 9.27 2.05 -24.28
N ASP A 86 9.34 0.73 -24.41
CA ASP A 86 8.55 -0.04 -25.37
C ASP A 86 7.13 -0.30 -24.84
N GLU A 87 7.01 -0.52 -23.53
CA GLU A 87 5.74 -0.63 -22.82
C GLU A 87 5.85 -0.10 -21.38
N VAL A 88 4.70 0.14 -20.77
CA VAL A 88 4.57 0.69 -19.43
C VAL A 88 3.69 -0.23 -18.58
N TRP A 89 4.09 -0.43 -17.33
CA TRP A 89 3.32 -1.22 -16.39
C TRP A 89 2.79 -0.35 -15.26
N ALA A 90 1.55 -0.56 -14.89
CA ALA A 90 0.84 0.10 -13.81
C ALA A 90 0.43 -0.91 -12.73
N THR A 91 0.30 -0.47 -11.50
CA THR A 91 -0.06 -1.32 -10.35
C THR A 91 -1.56 -1.55 -10.20
N SER A 92 -2.38 -0.72 -10.85
CA SER A 92 -3.85 -0.83 -10.84
C SER A 92 -4.45 -0.22 -12.11
N ASP A 93 -5.73 -0.51 -12.37
CA ASP A 93 -6.48 0.09 -13.48
C ASP A 93 -6.58 1.62 -13.33
N TRP A 94 -6.75 2.11 -12.10
CA TRP A 94 -6.71 3.55 -11.82
C TRP A 94 -5.36 4.17 -12.21
N CYS A 95 -4.26 3.54 -11.80
CA CYS A 95 -2.91 4.00 -12.14
C CYS A 95 -2.69 3.97 -13.66
N ALA A 96 -3.15 2.93 -14.35
CA ALA A 96 -3.10 2.83 -15.81
C ALA A 96 -3.91 3.95 -16.49
N GLN A 97 -5.08 4.28 -15.96
CA GLN A 97 -5.89 5.39 -16.47
C GLN A 97 -5.19 6.74 -16.26
N VAL A 98 -4.61 6.98 -15.08
CA VAL A 98 -3.81 8.20 -14.83
C VAL A 98 -2.66 8.31 -15.83
N PHE A 99 -1.97 7.22 -16.14
CA PHE A 99 -0.88 7.24 -17.14
C PHE A 99 -1.39 7.66 -18.52
N LYS A 100 -2.53 7.12 -18.97
CA LYS A 100 -3.16 7.51 -20.25
C LYS A 100 -3.55 8.99 -20.27
N ASP A 101 -4.19 9.46 -19.20
CA ASP A 101 -4.68 10.84 -19.07
C ASP A 101 -3.53 11.87 -19.05
N ASN A 102 -2.33 11.45 -18.62
CA ASN A 102 -1.13 12.28 -18.63
C ASN A 102 -0.31 12.19 -19.95
N GLY A 103 -0.80 11.48 -20.98
CA GLY A 103 -0.17 11.47 -22.31
C GLY A 103 0.87 10.37 -22.50
N ILE A 104 0.79 9.27 -21.74
CA ILE A 104 1.56 8.08 -22.07
C ILE A 104 0.91 7.35 -23.23
N THR A 105 1.64 7.23 -24.35
CA THR A 105 1.16 6.70 -25.64
C THR A 105 1.58 5.24 -25.88
N LYS A 106 2.42 4.69 -25.01
CA LYS A 106 2.89 3.30 -25.10
C LYS A 106 1.83 2.31 -24.63
N PRO A 107 1.90 1.05 -25.03
CA PRO A 107 1.05 0.01 -24.43
C PRO A 107 1.18 0.02 -22.92
N ILE A 108 0.05 0.02 -22.20
CA ILE A 108 0.00 0.00 -20.73
C ILE A 108 -0.64 -1.30 -20.30
N TYR A 109 0.08 -2.04 -19.45
CA TYR A 109 -0.39 -3.28 -18.83
C TYR A 109 -0.53 -3.11 -17.33
N VAL A 110 -1.55 -3.74 -16.75
CA VAL A 110 -1.72 -3.76 -15.29
C VAL A 110 -1.02 -4.99 -14.72
N TYR A 111 -0.03 -4.74 -13.90
CA TYR A 111 0.66 -5.75 -13.11
C TYR A 111 0.55 -5.37 -11.63
N PRO A 112 -0.48 -5.85 -10.92
CA PRO A 112 -0.61 -5.59 -9.49
C PRO A 112 0.45 -6.34 -8.70
N HIS A 113 0.72 -5.88 -7.51
CA HIS A 113 1.57 -6.59 -6.57
C HIS A 113 0.82 -7.73 -5.89
N GLY A 114 1.55 -8.72 -5.38
CA GLY A 114 0.99 -9.88 -4.70
C GLY A 114 1.09 -9.80 -3.19
N ILE A 115 0.70 -10.90 -2.55
CA ILE A 115 0.83 -11.15 -1.11
C ILE A 115 1.68 -12.39 -0.87
N GLU A 116 2.49 -12.40 0.18
CA GLU A 116 3.31 -13.56 0.56
C GLU A 116 2.56 -14.46 1.54
N ASP A 117 2.89 -15.75 1.53
CA ASP A 117 2.24 -16.77 2.38
C ASP A 117 2.41 -16.54 3.89
N ILE A 118 3.32 -15.66 4.30
CA ILE A 118 3.50 -15.32 5.71
C ILE A 118 2.26 -14.59 6.28
N TRP A 119 1.49 -13.89 5.42
CA TRP A 119 0.27 -13.15 5.79
C TRP A 119 -0.96 -14.04 5.95
N LYS A 120 -0.79 -15.20 6.59
CA LYS A 120 -1.84 -16.22 6.71
C LYS A 120 -3.10 -15.71 7.39
N PRO A 121 -4.29 -16.18 6.93
CA PRO A 121 -5.55 -15.89 7.59
C PRO A 121 -5.55 -16.32 9.06
N ARG A 122 -6.10 -15.47 9.93
CA ARG A 122 -6.28 -15.78 11.34
C ARG A 122 -7.63 -15.30 11.83
N ARG A 123 -8.41 -16.22 12.44
CA ARG A 123 -9.66 -15.83 13.13
C ARG A 123 -9.33 -14.97 14.33
N ARG A 124 -10.09 -13.88 14.49
CA ARG A 124 -9.94 -12.93 15.59
C ARG A 124 -11.23 -12.88 16.41
N VAL A 125 -11.08 -12.86 17.70
CA VAL A 125 -12.20 -12.77 18.65
C VAL A 125 -11.79 -11.78 19.74
N VAL A 126 -12.65 -10.82 20.03
CA VAL A 126 -12.51 -9.99 21.22
C VAL A 126 -12.90 -10.85 22.42
N LYS A 127 -11.94 -11.13 23.30
CA LYS A 127 -12.18 -11.92 24.51
C LYS A 127 -12.85 -11.03 25.56
N GLU A 128 -13.66 -11.64 26.41
CA GLU A 128 -14.24 -10.94 27.55
C GLU A 128 -13.18 -10.23 28.39
N GLY A 129 -13.42 -8.98 28.74
CA GLY A 129 -12.48 -8.13 29.47
C GLY A 129 -11.25 -7.66 28.67
N GLN A 130 -11.20 -7.91 27.36
CA GLN A 130 -10.15 -7.42 26.50
C GLN A 130 -10.69 -6.34 25.54
N PRO A 131 -9.90 -5.29 25.23
CA PRO A 131 -10.34 -4.23 24.31
C PRO A 131 -10.46 -4.72 22.86
N LEU A 132 -11.38 -4.10 22.12
CA LEU A 132 -11.35 -4.10 20.66
C LEU A 132 -10.13 -3.25 20.22
N LYS A 133 -9.21 -3.85 19.46
CA LYS A 133 -7.93 -3.23 19.10
C LYS A 133 -7.95 -2.75 17.66
N PHE A 134 -7.80 -1.45 17.48
CA PHE A 134 -7.55 -0.82 16.18
C PHE A 134 -6.05 -0.73 15.90
N LEU A 135 -5.68 -0.83 14.65
CA LEU A 135 -4.31 -0.71 14.17
C LEU A 135 -4.25 0.35 13.07
N HIS A 136 -3.30 1.26 13.15
CA HIS A 136 -2.87 2.10 12.04
C HIS A 136 -1.40 1.86 11.76
N ILE A 137 -1.03 1.67 10.50
CA ILE A 137 0.36 1.52 10.08
C ILE A 137 0.62 2.51 8.96
N GLY A 138 1.64 3.31 9.11
CA GLY A 138 2.02 4.25 8.08
C GLY A 138 3.14 5.18 8.50
N GLU A 139 3.85 5.66 7.50
CA GLU A 139 4.73 6.80 7.67
C GLU A 139 3.90 8.00 8.16
N PRO A 140 4.40 8.81 9.11
CA PRO A 140 3.70 10.00 9.58
C PRO A 140 3.77 11.11 8.51
N SER A 141 3.02 10.92 7.43
CA SER A 141 2.89 11.86 6.32
C SER A 141 1.44 12.32 6.18
N PRO A 142 1.19 13.55 5.69
CA PRO A 142 -0.15 14.03 5.42
C PRO A 142 -0.95 13.09 4.52
N ARG A 143 -0.31 12.41 3.57
CA ARG A 143 -0.97 11.47 2.66
C ARG A 143 -1.54 10.23 3.37
N LYS A 144 -0.85 9.72 4.38
CA LYS A 144 -1.32 8.55 5.15
C LYS A 144 -2.40 8.90 6.18
N ASP A 145 -2.51 10.17 6.52
CA ASP A 145 -3.51 10.77 7.40
C ASP A 145 -3.69 10.07 8.77
N GLY A 146 -2.56 9.69 9.37
CA GLY A 146 -2.55 9.10 10.70
C GLY A 146 -3.13 10.04 11.76
N GLN A 147 -3.07 11.36 11.55
CA GLN A 147 -3.69 12.34 12.45
C GLN A 147 -5.22 12.20 12.47
N LEU A 148 -5.86 12.01 11.32
CA LEU A 148 -7.30 11.75 11.24
C LEU A 148 -7.69 10.49 12.04
N VAL A 149 -6.85 9.44 12.01
CA VAL A 149 -7.08 8.22 12.81
C VAL A 149 -7.06 8.55 14.31
N VAL A 150 -6.03 9.28 14.78
CA VAL A 150 -5.87 9.66 16.19
C VAL A 150 -7.05 10.52 16.65
N ASP A 151 -7.36 11.58 15.91
CA ASP A 151 -8.41 12.52 16.28
C ASP A 151 -9.78 11.83 16.32
N THR A 152 -10.06 10.97 15.35
CA THR A 152 -11.30 10.18 15.30
C THR A 152 -11.39 9.19 16.44
N PHE A 153 -10.31 8.46 16.73
CA PHE A 153 -10.27 7.51 17.84
C PHE A 153 -10.47 8.21 19.20
N ILE A 154 -9.78 9.31 19.43
CA ILE A 154 -9.92 10.08 20.67
C ILE A 154 -11.37 10.58 20.84
N LYS A 155 -11.96 11.12 19.78
CA LYS A 155 -13.35 11.61 19.80
C LYS A 155 -14.34 10.49 20.14
N LEU A 156 -14.12 9.28 19.68
CA LEU A 156 -15.06 8.16 19.84
C LEU A 156 -14.80 7.36 21.12
N PHE A 157 -13.54 7.11 21.45
CA PHE A 157 -13.10 6.08 22.38
C PHE A 157 -11.99 6.54 23.33
N GLY A 158 -11.58 7.79 23.30
CA GLY A 158 -10.49 8.30 24.15
C GLY A 158 -10.75 8.02 25.62
N GLY A 159 -9.79 7.33 26.29
CA GLY A 159 -9.88 6.95 27.69
C GLY A 159 -10.83 5.78 28.00
N ASN A 160 -11.56 5.23 27.05
CA ASN A 160 -12.42 4.07 27.24
C ASN A 160 -11.59 2.76 27.20
N PRO A 161 -11.49 1.97 28.28
CA PRO A 161 -10.66 0.77 28.35
C PRO A 161 -11.15 -0.38 27.45
N ASP A 162 -12.39 -0.32 26.95
CA ASP A 162 -12.93 -1.33 26.02
C ASP A 162 -12.37 -1.22 24.60
N TYR A 163 -11.61 -0.14 24.33
CA TYR A 163 -11.01 0.14 23.03
C TYR A 163 -9.53 0.48 23.15
N HIS A 164 -8.74 0.07 22.18
CA HIS A 164 -7.32 0.39 22.12
C HIS A 164 -6.89 0.73 20.69
N LEU A 165 -6.07 1.76 20.52
CA LEU A 165 -5.45 2.11 19.24
C LEU A 165 -3.95 1.86 19.33
N THR A 166 -3.42 1.10 18.38
CA THR A 166 -1.98 1.01 18.15
C THR A 166 -1.63 1.73 16.84
N ILE A 167 -0.65 2.62 16.91
CA ILE A 167 -0.08 3.32 15.77
C ILE A 167 1.32 2.77 15.57
N LYS A 168 1.58 2.15 14.41
CA LYS A 168 2.92 1.77 13.98
C LYS A 168 3.41 2.78 12.96
N ALA A 169 4.38 3.57 13.33
CA ALA A 169 4.96 4.61 12.49
C ALA A 169 6.49 4.46 12.41
N HIS A 170 7.13 5.14 11.48
CA HIS A 170 8.59 5.20 11.43
C HIS A 170 9.10 6.27 12.40
N LYS A 171 10.31 6.05 12.96
CA LYS A 171 10.91 6.90 14.00
C LYS A 171 11.16 8.36 13.59
N PHE A 172 11.26 8.64 12.30
CA PHE A 172 11.47 10.00 11.80
C PHE A 172 10.16 10.78 11.76
N ASN A 173 10.03 11.84 12.56
CA ASN A 173 8.95 12.83 12.63
C ASN A 173 7.64 12.44 13.36
N THR A 174 7.60 11.37 14.16
CA THR A 174 6.40 11.01 14.93
C THR A 174 5.95 12.10 15.90
N THR A 175 6.89 12.76 16.58
CA THR A 175 6.62 13.86 17.50
C THR A 175 5.94 15.07 16.86
N ARG A 176 6.20 15.34 15.57
CA ARG A 176 5.60 16.49 14.87
C ARG A 176 4.17 16.26 14.38
N VAL A 177 3.78 15.02 14.15
CA VAL A 177 2.47 14.67 13.59
C VAL A 177 1.45 14.42 14.70
N TYR A 178 1.86 13.75 15.77
CA TYR A 178 0.97 13.34 16.87
C TYR A 178 1.03 14.24 18.11
N ASP A 179 1.89 15.24 18.10
CA ASP A 179 2.15 16.16 19.22
C ASP A 179 1.96 17.62 18.79
N LYS A 180 0.89 17.89 18.03
CA LYS A 180 0.70 19.20 17.39
C LYS A 180 0.61 20.38 18.35
N ASP A 181 0.14 20.19 19.57
CA ASP A 181 -0.12 21.30 20.48
C ASP A 181 0.61 21.23 21.80
N ASN A 182 1.41 20.19 22.06
CA ASN A 182 2.25 19.99 23.26
C ASN A 182 1.60 20.40 24.60
N GLN A 183 0.27 20.59 24.60
CA GLN A 183 -0.47 21.02 25.79
C GLN A 183 -0.76 19.86 26.74
N PHE A 184 -0.73 18.61 26.26
CA PHE A 184 -1.13 17.44 27.05
C PHE A 184 -0.14 16.27 27.00
N GLY A 185 1.03 16.41 26.38
CA GLY A 185 1.94 15.30 26.12
C GLY A 185 1.52 14.43 24.93
N SER A 186 2.17 13.27 24.74
CA SER A 186 1.78 12.36 23.66
C SER A 186 0.36 11.81 23.88
N PRO A 187 -0.39 11.45 22.83
CA PRO A 187 -1.70 10.83 22.93
C PRO A 187 -1.74 9.60 23.85
N GLU A 188 -0.64 8.87 23.95
CA GLU A 188 -0.46 7.75 24.88
C GLU A 188 -0.61 8.17 26.35
N ILE A 189 0.05 9.26 26.71
CA ILE A 189 0.02 9.76 28.10
C ILE A 189 -1.33 10.33 28.44
N ALA A 190 -1.95 11.07 27.48
CA ALA A 190 -3.21 11.76 27.71
C ALA A 190 -4.41 10.82 27.87
N TYR A 191 -4.44 9.70 27.15
CA TYR A 191 -5.63 8.84 27.06
C TYR A 191 -5.42 7.43 27.58
N GLY A 192 -4.18 6.95 27.70
CA GLY A 192 -3.84 5.63 28.28
C GLY A 192 -4.24 4.40 27.43
N ASN A 193 -5.10 4.60 26.40
CA ASN A 193 -5.55 3.53 25.50
C ASN A 193 -5.06 3.71 24.04
N ILE A 194 -3.95 4.43 23.87
CA ILE A 194 -3.24 4.60 22.61
C ILE A 194 -1.79 4.18 22.81
N THR A 195 -1.24 3.38 21.89
CA THR A 195 0.18 2.98 21.89
C THR A 195 0.83 3.38 20.58
N LEU A 196 2.01 4.00 20.66
CA LEU A 196 2.85 4.36 19.51
C LEU A 196 4.06 3.42 19.45
N ILE A 197 4.23 2.71 18.32
CA ILE A 197 5.37 1.85 18.03
C ILE A 197 6.20 2.52 16.95
N THR A 198 7.44 2.92 17.27
CA THR A 198 8.37 3.57 16.35
C THR A 198 9.55 2.71 15.94
N ASP A 199 9.77 1.59 16.63
CA ASP A 199 10.86 0.67 16.32
C ASP A 199 10.64 -0.01 14.97
N GLU A 200 11.73 -0.29 14.26
CA GLU A 200 11.67 -1.15 13.07
C GLU A 200 11.25 -2.56 13.49
N LEU A 201 10.34 -3.15 12.74
CA LEU A 201 9.86 -4.51 12.98
C LEU A 201 10.34 -5.41 11.84
N GLU A 202 10.83 -6.58 12.22
CA GLU A 202 11.00 -7.66 11.25
C GLU A 202 9.63 -8.09 10.68
N GLU A 203 9.62 -8.70 9.51
CA GLU A 203 8.38 -9.08 8.83
C GLU A 203 7.49 -10.00 9.68
N THR A 204 8.08 -10.93 10.42
CA THR A 204 7.38 -11.83 11.36
C THR A 204 6.70 -11.08 12.51
N ASP A 205 7.36 -10.03 13.03
CA ASP A 205 6.82 -9.20 14.10
C ASP A 205 5.70 -8.30 13.57
N LEU A 206 5.84 -7.81 12.34
CA LEU A 206 4.79 -7.06 11.66
C LEU A 206 3.55 -7.94 11.44
N VAL A 207 3.70 -9.17 10.96
CA VAL A 207 2.60 -10.15 10.85
C VAL A 207 1.95 -10.40 12.21
N SER A 208 2.76 -10.55 13.26
CA SER A 208 2.28 -10.74 14.65
C SER A 208 1.47 -9.54 15.14
N LEU A 209 1.89 -8.32 14.76
CA LEU A 209 1.16 -7.09 15.05
C LEU A 209 -0.23 -7.11 14.40
N TYR A 210 -0.34 -7.44 13.10
CA TYR A 210 -1.63 -7.60 12.44
C TYR A 210 -2.50 -8.67 13.12
N HIS A 211 -1.91 -9.81 13.46
CA HIS A 211 -2.63 -10.90 14.11
C HIS A 211 -3.11 -10.60 15.53
N SER A 212 -2.51 -9.63 16.22
CA SER A 212 -2.90 -9.21 17.57
C SER A 212 -3.94 -8.11 17.61
N HIS A 213 -4.32 -7.56 16.45
CA HIS A 213 -5.30 -6.50 16.30
C HIS A 213 -6.55 -6.96 15.58
N HIS A 214 -7.61 -6.16 15.67
CA HIS A 214 -8.95 -6.52 15.24
C HIS A 214 -9.40 -5.77 13.99
N VAL A 215 -9.07 -4.49 13.85
CA VAL A 215 -9.49 -3.62 12.73
C VAL A 215 -8.32 -2.77 12.28
N LEU A 216 -8.04 -2.72 10.98
CA LEU A 216 -7.08 -1.81 10.38
C LEU A 216 -7.77 -0.52 9.96
N LEU A 217 -7.18 0.63 10.34
CA LEU A 217 -7.60 1.96 9.91
C LEU A 217 -6.56 2.54 8.95
N TYR A 218 -6.95 2.81 7.71
CA TYR A 218 -6.02 3.29 6.69
C TYR A 218 -6.66 4.37 5.78
N PRO A 219 -6.93 5.56 6.33
CA PRO A 219 -7.58 6.67 5.59
C PRO A 219 -6.58 7.40 4.70
N THR A 220 -5.87 6.68 3.83
CA THR A 220 -4.89 7.30 2.93
C THR A 220 -5.56 8.16 1.86
N TRP A 221 -4.88 9.22 1.41
CA TRP A 221 -5.32 10.06 0.28
C TRP A 221 -5.00 9.44 -1.09
N GLY A 222 -4.25 8.36 -1.12
CA GLY A 222 -3.89 7.62 -2.32
C GLY A 222 -2.68 6.73 -2.11
N GLU A 223 -2.63 5.64 -2.86
CA GLU A 223 -1.53 4.68 -2.89
C GLU A 223 -1.23 4.28 -4.32
N GLY A 224 0.02 4.00 -4.58
CA GLY A 224 0.40 3.39 -5.85
C GLY A 224 -0.08 1.94 -5.97
N PHE A 225 -0.16 1.22 -4.85
CA PHE A 225 -0.75 -0.11 -4.75
C PHE A 225 -1.42 -0.36 -3.40
N GLY A 226 -0.76 -0.01 -2.28
CA GLY A 226 -1.30 -0.17 -0.93
C GLY A 226 -1.11 -1.56 -0.35
N PHE A 227 0.11 -1.95 -0.01
CA PHE A 227 0.38 -3.24 0.64
C PHE A 227 -0.32 -3.36 2.00
N ILE A 228 -0.35 -2.29 2.79
CA ILE A 228 -0.87 -2.31 4.16
C ILE A 228 -2.33 -2.78 4.24
N PRO A 229 -3.28 -2.22 3.47
CA PRO A 229 -4.64 -2.76 3.43
C PRO A 229 -4.73 -4.18 2.89
N LEU A 230 -3.97 -4.51 1.83
CA LEU A 230 -3.98 -5.87 1.27
C LEU A 230 -3.48 -6.90 2.29
N GLN A 231 -2.42 -6.59 3.04
CA GLN A 231 -1.92 -7.43 4.14
C GLN A 231 -2.99 -7.63 5.23
N GLY A 232 -3.70 -6.56 5.59
CA GLY A 232 -4.85 -6.64 6.50
C GLY A 232 -5.92 -7.62 6.00
N LEU A 233 -6.36 -7.42 4.77
CA LEU A 233 -7.37 -8.27 4.12
C LEU A 233 -6.91 -9.73 3.99
N ALA A 234 -5.66 -9.97 3.59
CA ALA A 234 -5.08 -11.31 3.47
C ALA A 234 -5.01 -12.06 4.80
N THR A 235 -4.82 -11.34 5.92
CA THR A 235 -4.91 -11.94 7.26
C THR A 235 -6.35 -12.14 7.75
N GLY A 236 -7.36 -11.78 6.96
CA GLY A 236 -8.78 -11.84 7.33
C GLY A 236 -9.18 -10.77 8.33
N MET A 237 -8.48 -9.64 8.40
CA MET A 237 -8.78 -8.52 9.28
C MET A 237 -9.75 -7.54 8.61
N PRO A 238 -10.80 -7.07 9.28
CA PRO A 238 -11.59 -5.92 8.86
C PRO A 238 -10.71 -4.70 8.58
N VAL A 239 -10.87 -4.09 7.39
CA VAL A 239 -10.07 -2.95 6.94
C VAL A 239 -10.97 -1.78 6.60
N ILE A 240 -10.81 -0.66 7.29
CA ILE A 240 -11.42 0.62 6.95
C ILE A 240 -10.38 1.44 6.18
N SER A 241 -10.56 1.60 4.87
CA SER A 241 -9.63 2.33 4.00
C SER A 241 -10.36 3.00 2.84
N THR A 242 -9.81 4.09 2.33
CA THR A 242 -10.15 4.59 0.99
C THR A 242 -9.78 3.53 -0.06
N TYR A 243 -10.45 3.52 -1.19
CA TYR A 243 -10.39 2.38 -2.11
C TYR A 243 -10.32 2.75 -3.60
N ASP A 244 -10.63 3.98 -3.98
CA ASP A 244 -10.78 4.41 -5.38
C ASP A 244 -9.51 4.22 -6.23
N TRP A 245 -8.34 4.17 -5.60
CA TRP A 245 -7.03 3.93 -6.19
C TRP A 245 -6.65 2.43 -6.26
N SER A 246 -7.39 1.57 -5.56
CA SER A 246 -6.98 0.19 -5.26
C SER A 246 -7.34 -0.79 -6.37
N HIS A 247 -6.42 -1.71 -6.71
CA HIS A 247 -6.68 -2.85 -7.59
C HIS A 247 -7.57 -3.91 -6.92
N TYR A 248 -7.58 -3.96 -5.58
CA TYR A 248 -8.32 -4.94 -4.78
C TYR A 248 -9.57 -4.36 -4.11
N MET A 249 -10.20 -3.33 -4.71
CA MET A 249 -11.37 -2.66 -4.14
C MET A 249 -12.56 -3.60 -3.86
N ASP A 250 -12.69 -4.69 -4.60
CA ASP A 250 -13.77 -5.66 -4.43
C ASP A 250 -13.66 -6.41 -3.10
N TYR A 251 -12.45 -6.59 -2.58
CA TYR A 251 -12.18 -7.21 -1.28
C TYR A 251 -12.33 -6.28 -0.08
N MET A 252 -12.45 -4.96 -0.31
CA MET A 252 -12.66 -3.98 0.77
C MET A 252 -14.04 -4.12 1.44
N GLY A 253 -14.98 -4.81 0.82
CA GLY A 253 -16.28 -5.15 1.42
C GLY A 253 -17.08 -3.94 1.89
N PRO A 254 -17.85 -4.09 3.01
CA PRO A 254 -18.71 -3.02 3.53
C PRO A 254 -17.96 -1.87 4.22
N LEU A 255 -16.69 -2.04 4.59
CA LEU A 255 -15.91 -1.02 5.30
C LEU A 255 -15.12 -0.10 4.36
N LYS A 256 -15.58 0.07 3.13
CA LYS A 256 -15.05 1.04 2.16
C LYS A 256 -15.22 2.47 2.70
N LEU A 257 -14.12 3.14 3.01
CA LEU A 257 -14.14 4.53 3.44
C LEU A 257 -14.35 5.46 2.24
N LYS A 258 -15.44 6.23 2.25
CA LYS A 258 -15.70 7.23 1.22
C LYS A 258 -14.58 8.25 1.16
N SER A 259 -14.26 8.68 -0.05
CA SER A 259 -13.28 9.72 -0.32
C SER A 259 -13.77 10.67 -1.42
N LYS A 260 -13.14 11.81 -1.53
CA LYS A 260 -13.41 12.80 -2.57
C LYS A 260 -12.11 13.21 -3.23
N LEU A 261 -12.05 13.11 -4.54
CA LEU A 261 -10.95 13.68 -5.32
C LEU A 261 -10.93 15.19 -5.14
N THR A 262 -9.82 15.74 -4.66
CA THR A 262 -9.70 17.14 -4.25
C THR A 262 -8.48 17.83 -4.87
N ASP A 263 -8.60 19.14 -5.11
CA ASP A 263 -7.50 20.02 -5.49
C ASP A 263 -6.70 20.51 -4.26
N GLU A 264 -7.08 20.13 -3.04
CA GLU A 264 -6.29 20.46 -1.86
C GLU A 264 -4.91 19.85 -1.99
N THR A 265 -3.91 20.71 -2.02
CA THR A 265 -2.52 20.28 -1.97
C THR A 265 -2.20 19.85 -0.55
N LEU A 266 -1.76 18.61 -0.40
CA LEU A 266 -1.18 18.19 0.87
C LEU A 266 0.03 19.09 1.19
N PRO A 267 0.24 19.44 2.48
CA PRO A 267 1.45 20.14 2.86
C PRO A 267 2.64 19.41 2.27
N LYS A 268 3.54 20.15 1.62
CA LYS A 268 4.76 19.61 1.02
C LYS A 268 5.58 18.90 2.10
N ALA A 269 5.38 17.61 2.22
CA ALA A 269 6.25 16.73 2.98
C ALA A 269 7.00 15.87 1.97
N VAL A 270 8.30 15.85 2.09
CA VAL A 270 9.26 14.97 1.43
C VAL A 270 8.72 14.28 0.16
N GLY A 271 9.06 14.84 -1.00
CA GLY A 271 8.64 14.32 -2.30
C GLY A 271 7.60 15.25 -2.96
N ASP A 272 8.04 16.39 -3.49
CA ASP A 272 7.23 17.31 -4.34
C ASP A 272 6.74 16.66 -5.65
N GLU A 273 6.67 15.33 -5.69
CA GLU A 273 6.41 14.55 -6.89
C GLU A 273 4.91 14.41 -7.15
N HIS A 274 4.10 14.54 -6.09
CA HIS A 274 2.64 14.44 -6.19
C HIS A 274 2.05 15.78 -6.60
N ILE A 275 1.93 15.97 -7.89
CA ILE A 275 1.18 17.05 -8.50
C ILE A 275 -0.20 16.53 -8.90
N GLY A 276 -1.23 17.39 -8.80
CA GLY A 276 -2.61 16.99 -9.12
C GLY A 276 -3.43 16.61 -7.89
N LYS A 277 -4.52 15.91 -8.13
CA LYS A 277 -5.54 15.60 -7.12
C LYS A 277 -5.29 14.27 -6.44
N MET A 278 -5.74 14.18 -5.19
CA MET A 278 -5.73 12.96 -4.38
C MET A 278 -7.10 12.73 -3.73
N PHE A 279 -7.34 11.56 -3.20
CA PHE A 279 -8.61 11.14 -2.60
C PHE A 279 -8.68 11.49 -1.11
N ARG A 280 -9.21 12.67 -0.78
CA ARG A 280 -9.40 13.07 0.62
C ARG A 280 -10.43 12.16 1.29
N PRO A 281 -10.08 11.46 2.40
CA PRO A 281 -11.02 10.63 3.14
C PRO A 281 -12.13 11.45 3.78
N ASP A 282 -13.32 10.88 3.87
CA ASP A 282 -14.45 11.47 4.60
C ASP A 282 -14.34 11.15 6.09
N ALA A 283 -13.97 12.14 6.88
CA ALA A 283 -13.77 12.02 8.31
C ALA A 283 -15.05 11.58 9.06
N LYS A 284 -16.22 12.08 8.64
CA LYS A 284 -17.50 11.69 9.25
C LYS A 284 -17.83 10.23 8.96
N HIS A 285 -17.60 9.80 7.74
CA HIS A 285 -17.81 8.40 7.36
C HIS A 285 -16.81 7.45 8.06
N LEU A 286 -15.57 7.90 8.32
CA LEU A 286 -14.62 7.14 9.16
C LEU A 286 -15.19 6.92 10.57
N GLU A 287 -15.76 7.96 11.20
CA GLU A 287 -16.43 7.83 12.50
C GLU A 287 -17.60 6.84 12.45
N GLU A 288 -18.43 6.91 11.41
CA GLU A 288 -19.57 6.01 11.22
C GLU A 288 -19.10 4.55 11.11
N LEU A 289 -18.12 4.27 10.26
CA LEU A 289 -17.57 2.92 10.06
C LEU A 289 -16.87 2.38 11.33
N MET A 290 -16.15 3.23 12.07
CA MET A 290 -15.53 2.81 13.33
C MET A 290 -16.58 2.44 14.39
N ARG A 291 -17.70 3.17 14.49
CA ARG A 291 -18.83 2.80 15.38
C ARG A 291 -19.49 1.52 14.92
N GLU A 292 -19.75 1.37 13.63
CA GLU A 292 -20.43 0.24 13.03
C GLU A 292 -19.65 -1.06 13.25
N VAL A 293 -18.34 -1.08 12.94
CA VAL A 293 -17.50 -2.26 13.18
C VAL A 293 -17.33 -2.57 14.65
N SER A 294 -17.39 -1.57 15.54
CA SER A 294 -17.34 -1.78 16.99
C SER A 294 -18.62 -2.40 17.53
N TYR A 295 -19.77 -2.05 16.96
CA TYR A 295 -21.07 -2.57 17.38
C TYR A 295 -21.24 -4.05 17.03
N ASP A 296 -20.85 -4.46 15.83
CA ASP A 296 -20.96 -5.87 15.38
C ASP A 296 -19.64 -6.42 14.83
N TYR A 297 -18.59 -6.32 15.62
CA TYR A 297 -17.26 -6.81 15.22
C TYR A 297 -17.28 -8.29 14.78
N LYS A 298 -18.14 -9.11 15.39
CA LYS A 298 -18.21 -10.55 15.08
C LYS A 298 -18.65 -10.80 13.62
N ALA A 299 -19.66 -10.07 13.13
CA ALA A 299 -20.12 -10.19 11.76
C ALA A 299 -19.03 -9.73 10.77
N TYR A 300 -18.42 -8.56 11.02
CA TYR A 300 -17.34 -8.04 10.17
C TYR A 300 -16.13 -8.96 10.16
N SER A 301 -15.69 -9.44 11.32
CA SER A 301 -14.56 -10.38 11.42
C SER A 301 -14.84 -11.68 10.63
N GLY A 302 -16.06 -12.19 10.70
CA GLY A 302 -16.49 -13.36 9.93
C GLY A 302 -16.47 -13.12 8.42
N TYR A 303 -17.01 -11.97 7.97
CA TYR A 303 -17.03 -11.57 6.57
C TYR A 303 -15.63 -11.49 5.95
N TYR A 304 -14.70 -10.75 6.59
CA TYR A 304 -13.34 -10.57 6.06
C TYR A 304 -12.51 -11.85 6.13
N PHE A 305 -12.68 -12.63 7.19
CA PHE A 305 -11.99 -13.92 7.30
C PHE A 305 -12.38 -14.89 6.17
N ALA A 306 -13.66 -14.90 5.76
CA ALA A 306 -14.13 -15.78 4.71
C ALA A 306 -13.55 -15.48 3.31
N GLN A 307 -13.02 -14.27 3.09
CA GLN A 307 -12.43 -13.87 1.80
C GLN A 307 -10.91 -14.06 1.74
N ALA A 308 -10.26 -14.29 2.88
CA ALA A 308 -8.80 -14.23 2.96
C ALA A 308 -8.09 -15.26 2.08
N ASP A 309 -8.61 -16.49 1.99
CA ASP A 309 -8.04 -17.53 1.13
C ASP A 309 -8.12 -17.13 -0.35
N LYS A 310 -9.24 -16.55 -0.77
CA LYS A 310 -9.42 -16.06 -2.14
C LYS A 310 -8.46 -14.93 -2.48
N ILE A 311 -8.16 -14.06 -1.52
CA ILE A 311 -7.14 -13.01 -1.68
C ILE A 311 -5.76 -13.62 -1.93
N HIS A 312 -5.39 -14.67 -1.20
CA HIS A 312 -4.12 -15.38 -1.42
C HIS A 312 -4.06 -16.06 -2.80
N GLU A 313 -5.17 -16.57 -3.31
CA GLU A 313 -5.25 -17.12 -4.66
C GLU A 313 -5.06 -16.02 -5.71
N ASP A 314 -5.86 -14.94 -5.65
CA ASP A 314 -5.90 -13.90 -6.67
C ASP A 314 -4.68 -12.98 -6.65
N TYR A 315 -4.04 -12.83 -5.48
CA TYR A 315 -2.83 -12.02 -5.30
C TYR A 315 -1.56 -12.85 -5.08
N ASN A 316 -1.54 -14.09 -5.59
CA ASN A 316 -0.33 -14.90 -5.59
C ASN A 316 0.74 -14.28 -6.52
N TRP A 317 1.93 -14.01 -5.99
CA TRP A 317 3.01 -13.34 -6.73
C TRP A 317 3.40 -14.08 -8.01
N ASP A 318 3.54 -15.41 -7.96
CA ASP A 318 3.99 -16.19 -9.11
C ASP A 318 2.92 -16.21 -10.22
N GLN A 319 1.64 -16.30 -9.86
CA GLN A 319 0.54 -16.24 -10.82
C GLN A 319 0.42 -14.86 -11.47
N LEU A 320 0.51 -13.79 -10.69
CA LEU A 320 0.47 -12.41 -11.20
C LEU A 320 1.66 -12.12 -12.11
N THR A 321 2.87 -12.56 -11.71
CA THR A 321 4.08 -12.41 -12.51
C THR A 321 3.98 -13.22 -13.82
N LYS A 322 3.51 -14.45 -13.76
CA LYS A 322 3.28 -15.28 -14.95
C LYS A 322 2.36 -14.59 -15.95
N LYS A 323 1.21 -14.10 -15.47
CA LYS A 323 0.23 -13.37 -16.30
C LYS A 323 0.83 -12.10 -16.92
N ALA A 324 1.56 -11.31 -16.14
CA ALA A 324 2.18 -10.07 -16.63
C ALA A 324 3.24 -10.33 -17.71
N PHE A 325 3.97 -11.44 -17.62
CA PHE A 325 5.04 -11.80 -18.57
C PHE A 325 4.59 -12.68 -19.74
N GLU A 326 3.36 -13.15 -19.79
CA GLU A 326 2.85 -14.09 -20.79
C GLU A 326 3.09 -13.59 -22.23
N HIS A 327 2.69 -12.36 -22.53
CA HIS A 327 2.88 -11.76 -23.85
C HIS A 327 4.36 -11.54 -24.23
N LEU A 328 5.24 -11.36 -23.23
CA LEU A 328 6.69 -11.23 -23.44
C LEU A 328 7.32 -12.60 -23.72
N VAL A 329 6.82 -13.64 -23.06
CA VAL A 329 7.25 -15.00 -23.36
C VAL A 329 6.92 -15.34 -24.81
N GLU A 330 5.71 -15.08 -25.27
CA GLU A 330 5.32 -15.29 -26.67
C GLU A 330 6.16 -14.47 -27.66
N LYS A 331 6.50 -13.23 -27.31
CA LYS A 331 7.26 -12.30 -28.15
C LYS A 331 8.74 -12.68 -28.27
N PHE A 332 9.35 -13.26 -27.22
CA PHE A 332 10.80 -13.50 -27.13
C PHE A 332 11.19 -14.98 -26.99
N SER A 333 10.27 -15.93 -27.27
CA SER A 333 10.50 -17.39 -27.28
C SER A 333 11.13 -17.90 -28.55
#